data_84c1ab1a806ee3436532d2ddef790c06
#
_entry.id   84c1ab1a806ee3436532d2ddef790c06
#
_cell.length_a   1.000
_cell.length_b   1.000
_cell.length_c   1.000
_cell.angle_alpha   90.00
_cell.angle_beta   90.00
_cell.angle_gamma   90.00
#
_symmetry.space_group_name_H-M   'P 1'
#
loop_
_entity.id
_entity.type
_entity.pdbx_description
1 polymer ?
#
loop_
_entity_poly.entity_id
_entity_poly.type
_entity_poly.pdbx_seq_one_letter_code
_entity_poly.pdbx_strand_id
1 'polypeptide(L)'
;MKNGKGEMDMKINDYGELKLQELDVMREISSIGTSHAATALSKLLQKEIRITLPQVNVLGYEDAVNRIGNIEEIVAATLVKMSGEVEGLMLFLFNMEFANTLLEKLLGKRFSSFEELDDLAYSALEEVGNIAICSYINAFAQLVKMDIRLSVPSSTVNMLGGILTVPMAEYGYETDKLMYFNSDFIMDENAAFRLAFNASGYEVFK
;
A
#
# COMPACT_ATOMS: atom_id res chain seq x y z
N MET A 1 13.24 42.85 5.61
CA MET A 1 12.13 41.88 5.58
C MET A 1 12.70 40.55 5.13
N LYS A 2 12.97 39.65 6.08
CA LYS A 2 13.44 38.30 5.79
C LYS A 2 12.23 37.40 5.69
N ASN A 3 11.96 36.88 4.49
CA ASN A 3 10.97 35.84 4.27
C ASN A 3 11.52 34.54 4.88
N GLY A 4 11.01 34.18 6.04
CA GLY A 4 11.20 32.86 6.61
C GLY A 4 10.35 31.85 5.82
N LYS A 5 10.95 31.19 4.84
CA LYS A 5 10.48 29.86 4.43
C LYS A 5 10.89 28.93 5.56
N GLY A 6 9.93 28.51 6.35
CA GLY A 6 10.12 27.40 7.29
C GLY A 6 10.34 26.12 6.47
N GLU A 7 11.57 25.79 6.18
CA GLU A 7 11.94 24.42 5.81
C GLU A 7 11.64 23.58 7.05
N MET A 8 10.65 22.70 6.92
CA MET A 8 10.32 21.73 7.95
C MET A 8 11.33 20.59 7.79
N ASP A 9 12.45 20.72 8.52
CA ASP A 9 13.50 19.69 8.57
C ASP A 9 12.97 18.58 9.51
N MET A 10 12.32 17.58 8.95
CA MET A 10 11.69 16.51 9.69
C MET A 10 12.54 15.25 9.58
N LYS A 11 13.52 15.11 10.49
CA LYS A 11 14.26 13.87 10.70
C LYS A 11 13.42 12.98 11.61
N ILE A 12 12.73 12.02 11.04
CA ILE A 12 12.03 11.00 11.82
C ILE A 12 13.02 9.88 12.11
N ASN A 13 13.72 9.98 13.24
CA ASN A 13 14.58 8.90 13.72
C ASN A 13 13.80 7.81 14.47
N ASP A 14 12.59 8.11 14.93
CA ASP A 14 11.67 7.19 15.58
C ASP A 14 10.22 7.63 15.26
N TYR A 15 9.43 6.72 14.74
CA TYR A 15 8.00 6.93 14.50
C TYR A 15 7.21 7.34 15.74
N GLY A 16 7.72 7.07 16.95
CA GLY A 16 7.11 7.47 18.21
C GLY A 16 7.17 8.98 18.49
N GLU A 17 7.99 9.73 17.74
CA GLU A 17 8.17 11.17 17.89
C GLU A 17 7.26 12.00 16.95
N LEU A 18 6.49 11.35 16.05
CA LEU A 18 5.61 12.02 15.11
C LEU A 18 4.53 12.83 15.82
N LYS A 19 4.49 14.13 15.53
CA LYS A 19 3.44 15.03 16.01
C LYS A 19 2.16 14.87 15.21
N LEU A 20 1.02 15.23 15.79
CA LEU A 20 -0.29 15.17 15.12
C LEU A 20 -0.30 15.90 13.76
N GLN A 21 0.39 17.03 13.65
CA GLN A 21 0.49 17.79 12.40
C GLN A 21 1.21 17.02 11.30
N GLU A 22 2.23 16.23 11.65
CA GLU A 22 2.99 15.39 10.72
C GLU A 22 2.16 14.23 10.22
N LEU A 23 1.38 13.61 11.10
CA LEU A 23 0.42 12.58 10.71
C LEU A 23 -0.69 13.12 9.80
N ASP A 24 -1.13 14.36 10.01
CA ASP A 24 -2.12 14.99 9.14
C ASP A 24 -1.57 15.25 7.73
N VAL A 25 -0.31 15.69 7.63
CA VAL A 25 0.39 15.83 6.34
C VAL A 25 0.51 14.47 5.64
N MET A 26 0.87 13.42 6.38
CA MET A 26 0.97 12.07 5.81
C MET A 26 -0.39 11.54 5.34
N ARG A 27 -1.48 11.86 6.04
CA ARG A 27 -2.85 11.53 5.59
C ARG A 27 -3.21 12.23 4.28
N GLU A 28 -2.88 13.51 4.17
CA GLU A 28 -3.15 14.29 2.95
C GLU A 28 -2.37 13.72 1.76
N ILE A 29 -1.07 13.46 1.93
CA ILE A 29 -0.23 12.85 0.91
C ILE A 29 -0.77 11.46 0.52
N SER A 30 -1.14 10.65 1.51
CA SER A 30 -1.72 9.33 1.28
C SER A 30 -3.05 9.42 0.52
N SER A 31 -3.89 10.41 0.83
CA SER A 31 -5.15 10.65 0.12
C SER A 31 -4.94 10.93 -1.36
N ILE A 32 -3.95 11.74 -1.69
CA ILE A 32 -3.59 12.06 -3.07
C ILE A 32 -3.06 10.79 -3.78
N GLY A 33 -2.13 10.06 -3.16
CA GLY A 33 -1.60 8.81 -3.72
C GLY A 33 -2.69 7.76 -3.97
N THR A 34 -3.57 7.56 -2.99
CA THR A 34 -4.71 6.63 -3.10
C THR A 34 -5.68 7.05 -4.22
N SER A 35 -5.95 8.35 -4.37
CA SER A 35 -6.80 8.87 -5.44
C SER A 35 -6.20 8.63 -6.83
N HIS A 36 -4.87 8.74 -6.97
CA HIS A 36 -4.17 8.41 -8.21
C HIS A 36 -4.27 6.91 -8.53
N ALA A 37 -4.06 6.04 -7.55
CA ALA A 37 -4.22 4.60 -7.71
C ALA A 37 -5.66 4.25 -8.12
N ALA A 38 -6.67 4.78 -7.43
CA ALA A 38 -8.08 4.57 -7.76
C ALA A 38 -8.42 5.04 -9.19
N THR A 39 -7.87 6.19 -9.59
CA THR A 39 -8.07 6.72 -10.96
C THR A 39 -7.46 5.80 -12.01
N ALA A 40 -6.25 5.29 -11.78
CA ALA A 40 -5.58 4.36 -12.68
C ALA A 40 -6.36 3.05 -12.82
N LEU A 41 -6.79 2.48 -11.70
CA LEU A 41 -7.60 1.26 -11.68
C LEU A 41 -8.98 1.47 -12.29
N SER A 42 -9.63 2.61 -12.04
CA SER A 42 -10.93 2.95 -12.65
C SER A 42 -10.85 2.99 -14.18
N LYS A 43 -9.76 3.54 -14.71
CA LYS A 43 -9.51 3.57 -16.17
C LYS A 43 -9.28 2.16 -16.73
N LEU A 44 -8.47 1.34 -16.05
CA LEU A 44 -8.18 -0.03 -16.44
C LEU A 44 -9.46 -0.87 -16.49
N LEU A 45 -10.26 -0.78 -15.44
CA LEU A 45 -11.45 -1.61 -15.25
C LEU A 45 -12.72 -1.02 -15.90
N GLN A 46 -12.63 0.20 -16.41
CA GLN A 46 -13.78 0.95 -16.95
C GLN A 46 -14.96 0.97 -15.96
N LYS A 47 -14.65 1.12 -14.68
CA LYS A 47 -15.60 1.16 -13.57
C LYS A 47 -15.16 2.16 -12.52
N GLU A 48 -16.12 2.85 -11.92
CA GLU A 48 -15.82 3.74 -10.80
C GLU A 48 -15.30 2.96 -9.59
N ILE A 49 -14.16 3.39 -9.06
CA ILE A 49 -13.60 2.90 -7.81
C ILE A 49 -13.65 4.04 -6.80
N ARG A 50 -14.40 3.83 -5.74
CA ARG A 50 -14.46 4.74 -4.60
C ARG A 50 -13.40 4.35 -3.58
N ILE A 51 -12.91 5.33 -2.84
CA ILE A 51 -11.90 5.15 -1.79
C ILE A 51 -12.45 5.64 -0.46
N THR A 52 -12.05 4.95 0.60
CA THR A 52 -12.21 5.50 1.96
C THR A 52 -11.10 6.50 2.25
N LEU A 53 -11.32 7.39 3.21
CA LEU A 53 -10.26 8.28 3.67
C LEU A 53 -9.11 7.45 4.24
N PRO A 54 -7.86 7.68 3.78
CA PRO A 54 -6.71 6.97 4.27
C PRO A 54 -6.53 7.16 5.78
N GLN A 55 -6.26 6.07 6.46
CA GLN A 55 -5.82 6.09 7.84
C GLN A 55 -4.30 5.92 7.87
N VAL A 56 -3.63 6.80 8.60
CA VAL A 56 -2.20 6.71 8.86
C VAL A 56 -2.00 6.48 10.34
N ASN A 57 -1.33 5.41 10.68
CA ASN A 57 -1.06 5.01 12.06
C ASN A 57 0.39 4.57 12.19
N VAL A 58 0.97 4.84 13.34
CA VAL A 58 2.23 4.24 13.74
C VAL A 58 1.91 3.13 14.74
N LEU A 59 2.24 1.91 14.39
CA LEU A 59 1.84 0.70 15.11
C LEU A 59 3.06 -0.19 15.34
N GLY A 60 3.06 -0.91 16.45
CA GLY A 60 3.89 -2.11 16.58
C GLY A 60 3.44 -3.19 15.60
N TYR A 61 4.30 -4.13 15.28
CA TYR A 61 3.98 -5.19 14.31
C TYR A 61 2.75 -6.01 14.69
N GLU A 62 2.60 -6.36 15.96
CA GLU A 62 1.45 -7.13 16.47
C GLU A 62 0.13 -6.36 16.25
N ASP A 63 0.12 -5.07 16.60
CA ASP A 63 -1.05 -4.21 16.41
C ASP A 63 -1.38 -4.01 14.92
N ALA A 64 -0.36 -3.89 14.09
CA ALA A 64 -0.54 -3.77 12.65
C ALA A 64 -1.16 -5.03 12.04
N VAL A 65 -0.66 -6.20 12.41
CA VAL A 65 -1.20 -7.51 11.98
C VAL A 65 -2.68 -7.61 12.36
N ASN A 66 -3.03 -7.31 13.61
CA ASN A 66 -4.42 -7.35 14.11
C ASN A 66 -5.33 -6.35 13.38
N ARG A 67 -4.79 -5.25 12.89
CA ARG A 67 -5.54 -4.22 12.17
C ARG A 67 -5.73 -4.50 10.69
N ILE A 68 -4.78 -5.17 10.06
CA ILE A 68 -4.83 -5.49 8.63
C ILE A 68 -5.94 -6.50 8.35
N GLY A 69 -6.12 -7.51 9.21
CA GLY A 69 -7.18 -8.49 9.05
C GLY A 69 -6.94 -9.79 9.81
N ASN A 70 -7.69 -10.82 9.44
CA ASN A 70 -7.48 -12.16 10.00
C ASN A 70 -6.21 -12.79 9.42
N ILE A 71 -5.26 -13.14 10.28
CA ILE A 71 -3.96 -13.73 9.87
C ILE A 71 -4.08 -15.08 9.15
N GLU A 72 -5.19 -15.81 9.37
CA GLU A 72 -5.48 -17.09 8.72
C GLU A 72 -6.17 -16.92 7.36
N GLU A 73 -6.61 -15.70 7.03
CA GLU A 73 -7.25 -15.44 5.74
C GLU A 73 -6.23 -15.61 4.60
N ILE A 74 -6.61 -16.36 3.57
CA ILE A 74 -5.82 -16.46 2.34
C ILE A 74 -6.12 -15.24 1.49
N VAL A 75 -5.07 -14.52 1.14
CA VAL A 75 -5.13 -13.29 0.34
C VAL A 75 -4.10 -13.34 -0.78
N ALA A 76 -4.36 -12.62 -1.85
CA ALA A 76 -3.32 -12.32 -2.82
C ALA A 76 -2.63 -11.00 -2.43
N ALA A 77 -1.34 -10.93 -2.67
CA ALA A 77 -0.52 -9.76 -2.39
C ALA A 77 0.42 -9.48 -3.54
N THR A 78 0.55 -8.20 -3.87
CA THR A 78 1.66 -7.69 -4.69
C THR A 78 2.56 -6.86 -3.79
N LEU A 79 3.84 -7.17 -3.76
CA LEU A 79 4.86 -6.52 -2.95
C LEU A 79 5.84 -5.80 -3.87
N VAL A 80 6.17 -4.57 -3.50
CA VAL A 80 7.21 -3.76 -4.15
C VAL A 80 8.12 -3.19 -3.07
N LYS A 81 9.44 -3.34 -3.27
CA LYS A 81 10.46 -2.69 -2.43
C LYS A 81 10.74 -1.30 -2.96
N MET A 82 10.80 -0.35 -2.05
CA MET A 82 11.22 1.02 -2.33
C MET A 82 12.66 1.23 -1.89
N SER A 83 13.38 2.04 -2.65
CA SER A 83 14.76 2.44 -2.36
C SER A 83 15.01 3.86 -2.88
N GLY A 84 16.10 4.47 -2.43
CA GLY A 84 16.46 5.84 -2.75
C GLY A 84 16.38 6.72 -1.52
N GLU A 85 15.67 7.84 -1.59
CA GLU A 85 15.51 8.73 -0.43
C GLU A 85 14.48 8.22 0.59
N VAL A 86 13.66 7.23 0.19
CA VAL A 86 12.76 6.48 1.08
C VAL A 86 13.00 5.00 0.88
N GLU A 87 13.23 4.28 1.96
CA GLU A 87 13.34 2.83 1.95
C GLU A 87 12.12 2.20 2.61
N GLY A 88 11.66 1.08 2.08
CA GLY A 88 10.50 0.40 2.64
C GLY A 88 9.88 -0.63 1.72
N LEU A 89 8.76 -1.18 2.17
CA LEU A 89 7.94 -2.12 1.42
C LEU A 89 6.52 -1.59 1.27
N MET A 90 5.96 -1.78 0.10
CA MET A 90 4.54 -1.54 -0.15
C MET A 90 3.87 -2.85 -0.53
N LEU A 91 2.76 -3.13 0.14
CA LEU A 91 1.91 -4.29 -0.08
C LEU A 91 0.55 -3.83 -0.59
N PHE A 92 0.12 -4.43 -1.68
CA PHE A 92 -1.24 -4.33 -2.19
C PHE A 92 -1.92 -5.66 -1.90
N LEU A 93 -2.92 -5.65 -1.03
CA LEU A 93 -3.59 -6.85 -0.53
C LEU A 93 -5.02 -6.89 -1.03
N PHE A 94 -5.46 -8.02 -1.55
CA PHE A 94 -6.83 -8.23 -1.97
C PHE A 94 -7.32 -9.65 -1.62
N ASN A 95 -8.56 -9.70 -1.19
CA ASN A 95 -9.25 -10.95 -0.91
C ASN A 95 -9.80 -11.59 -2.19
N MET A 96 -10.30 -12.82 -2.07
CA MET A 96 -10.81 -13.56 -3.21
C MET A 96 -12.02 -12.89 -3.90
N GLU A 97 -12.88 -12.23 -3.15
CA GLU A 97 -14.04 -11.53 -3.70
C GLU A 97 -13.62 -10.39 -4.64
N PHE A 98 -12.63 -9.59 -4.19
CA PHE A 98 -12.06 -8.52 -5.01
C PHE A 98 -11.31 -9.09 -6.22
N ALA A 99 -10.48 -10.14 -6.02
CA ALA A 99 -9.80 -10.84 -7.11
C ALA A 99 -10.78 -11.30 -8.19
N ASN A 100 -11.89 -11.93 -7.79
CA ASN A 100 -12.93 -12.37 -8.72
C ASN A 100 -13.57 -11.21 -9.46
N THR A 101 -13.87 -10.11 -8.79
CA THR A 101 -14.47 -8.93 -9.44
C THR A 101 -13.53 -8.36 -10.51
N LEU A 102 -12.22 -8.35 -10.24
CA LEU A 102 -11.21 -7.95 -11.22
C LEU A 102 -11.13 -8.94 -12.38
N LEU A 103 -10.99 -10.22 -12.09
CA LEU A 103 -10.77 -11.26 -13.10
C LEU A 103 -12.01 -11.46 -13.98
N GLU A 104 -13.22 -11.34 -13.42
CA GLU A 104 -14.44 -11.33 -14.21
C GLU A 104 -14.48 -10.16 -15.18
N LYS A 105 -14.07 -8.98 -14.73
CA LYS A 105 -14.02 -7.79 -15.58
C LYS A 105 -12.95 -7.85 -16.66
N LEU A 106 -11.76 -8.36 -16.34
CA LEU A 106 -10.61 -8.40 -17.25
C LEU A 106 -10.61 -9.62 -18.17
N LEU A 107 -11.03 -10.78 -17.66
CA LEU A 107 -10.89 -12.07 -18.34
C LEU A 107 -12.22 -12.79 -18.57
N GLY A 108 -13.33 -12.30 -18.02
CA GLY A 108 -14.63 -12.98 -18.05
C GLY A 108 -14.66 -14.28 -17.23
N LYS A 109 -13.79 -14.44 -16.23
CA LYS A 109 -13.62 -15.64 -15.43
C LYS A 109 -13.83 -15.36 -13.95
N ARG A 110 -14.41 -16.34 -13.24
CA ARG A 110 -14.46 -16.39 -11.77
C ARG A 110 -13.86 -17.71 -11.30
N PHE A 111 -13.28 -17.70 -10.13
CA PHE A 111 -12.61 -18.83 -9.50
C PHE A 111 -13.20 -19.05 -8.09
N SER A 112 -13.26 -20.32 -7.64
CA SER A 112 -13.79 -20.64 -6.31
C SER A 112 -12.76 -20.44 -5.21
N SER A 113 -11.48 -20.54 -5.56
CA SER A 113 -10.37 -20.33 -4.63
C SER A 113 -9.12 -19.82 -5.36
N PHE A 114 -8.12 -19.35 -4.62
CA PHE A 114 -6.86 -18.91 -5.19
C PHE A 114 -6.05 -20.05 -5.82
N GLU A 115 -6.21 -21.28 -5.36
CA GLU A 115 -5.54 -22.46 -5.91
C GLU A 115 -5.98 -22.82 -7.33
N GLU A 116 -7.16 -22.35 -7.75
CA GLU A 116 -7.71 -22.55 -9.09
C GLU A 116 -7.25 -21.52 -10.11
N LEU A 117 -6.53 -20.48 -9.69
CA LEU A 117 -6.04 -19.44 -10.58
C LEU A 117 -5.08 -20.02 -11.62
N ASP A 118 -5.36 -19.77 -12.89
CA ASP A 118 -4.44 -20.04 -13.98
C ASP A 118 -3.35 -18.93 -14.10
N ASP A 119 -2.30 -19.19 -14.88
CA ASP A 119 -1.18 -18.25 -15.06
C ASP A 119 -1.64 -16.89 -15.58
N LEU A 120 -2.69 -16.86 -16.41
CA LEU A 120 -3.24 -15.61 -16.95
C LEU A 120 -3.96 -14.79 -15.85
N ALA A 121 -4.71 -15.45 -14.99
CA ALA A 121 -5.37 -14.83 -13.86
C ALA A 121 -4.34 -14.28 -12.87
N TYR A 122 -3.29 -15.04 -12.59
CA TYR A 122 -2.17 -14.61 -11.75
C TYR A 122 -1.50 -13.35 -12.31
N SER A 123 -1.15 -13.36 -13.60
CA SER A 123 -0.53 -12.23 -14.28
C SER A 123 -1.43 -10.99 -14.28
N ALA A 124 -2.75 -11.18 -14.44
CA ALA A 124 -3.71 -10.07 -14.37
C ALA A 124 -3.76 -9.43 -12.99
N LEU A 125 -3.76 -10.23 -11.92
CA LEU A 125 -3.73 -9.71 -10.54
C LEU A 125 -2.41 -8.98 -10.23
N GLU A 126 -1.29 -9.53 -10.68
CA GLU A 126 0.03 -8.90 -10.52
C GLU A 126 0.08 -7.54 -11.21
N GLU A 127 -0.41 -7.43 -12.44
CA GLU A 127 -0.45 -6.17 -13.18
C GLU A 127 -1.36 -5.13 -12.50
N VAL A 128 -2.51 -5.54 -11.98
CA VAL A 128 -3.40 -4.65 -11.22
C VAL A 128 -2.70 -4.10 -9.97
N GLY A 129 -2.03 -4.97 -9.21
CA GLY A 129 -1.25 -4.58 -8.05
C GLY A 129 -0.11 -3.62 -8.40
N ASN A 130 0.61 -3.91 -9.47
CA ASN A 130 1.69 -3.06 -9.98
C ASN A 130 1.18 -1.66 -10.37
N ILE A 131 0.08 -1.58 -11.13
CA ILE A 131 -0.52 -0.31 -11.53
C ILE A 131 -0.93 0.51 -10.31
N ALA A 132 -1.56 -0.12 -9.31
CA ALA A 132 -2.00 0.56 -8.09
C ALA A 132 -0.82 1.13 -7.30
N ILE A 133 0.21 0.29 -7.05
CA ILE A 133 1.41 0.68 -6.29
C ILE A 133 2.18 1.78 -7.03
N CYS A 134 2.47 1.58 -8.31
CA CYS A 134 3.21 2.57 -9.10
C CYS A 134 2.48 3.91 -9.18
N SER A 135 1.15 3.90 -9.35
CA SER A 135 0.36 5.13 -9.39
C SER A 135 0.38 5.87 -8.06
N TYR A 136 0.29 5.14 -6.95
CA TYR A 136 0.39 5.70 -5.60
C TYR A 136 1.77 6.31 -5.36
N ILE A 137 2.85 5.53 -5.56
CA ILE A 137 4.21 5.97 -5.25
C ILE A 137 4.66 7.11 -6.16
N ASN A 138 4.29 7.11 -7.44
CA ASN A 138 4.62 8.22 -8.33
C ASN A 138 3.96 9.53 -7.86
N ALA A 139 2.70 9.48 -7.43
CA ALA A 139 2.04 10.66 -6.87
C ALA A 139 2.69 11.10 -5.54
N PHE A 140 3.00 10.15 -4.67
CA PHE A 140 3.71 10.38 -3.42
C PHE A 140 5.06 11.04 -3.66
N ALA A 141 5.91 10.45 -4.50
CA ALA A 141 7.26 10.94 -4.81
C ALA A 141 7.25 12.38 -5.38
N GLN A 142 6.27 12.67 -6.27
CA GLN A 142 6.10 14.02 -6.81
C GLN A 142 5.73 15.05 -5.75
N LEU A 143 4.88 14.69 -4.79
CA LEU A 143 4.46 15.59 -3.71
C LEU A 143 5.57 15.88 -2.73
N VAL A 144 6.29 14.84 -2.31
CA VAL A 144 7.42 14.98 -1.38
C VAL A 144 8.71 15.43 -2.06
N LYS A 145 8.75 15.43 -3.40
CA LYS A 145 9.90 15.77 -4.25
C LYS A 145 11.14 14.90 -3.95
N MET A 146 10.90 13.63 -3.67
CA MET A 146 11.93 12.63 -3.37
C MET A 146 12.14 11.67 -4.54
N ASP A 147 13.37 11.21 -4.73
CA ASP A 147 13.71 10.14 -5.66
C ASP A 147 13.44 8.78 -5.01
N ILE A 148 12.32 8.16 -5.40
CA ILE A 148 11.91 6.84 -4.93
C ILE A 148 11.95 5.87 -6.10
N ARG A 149 12.76 4.83 -5.96
CA ARG A 149 12.91 3.76 -6.95
C ARG A 149 12.18 2.52 -6.48
N LEU A 150 11.44 1.89 -7.40
CA LEU A 150 10.67 0.70 -7.14
C LEU A 150 11.38 -0.54 -7.70
N SER A 151 11.33 -1.63 -6.95
CA SER A 151 11.74 -2.94 -7.47
C SER A 151 10.73 -3.47 -8.48
N VAL A 152 11.09 -4.54 -9.18
CA VAL A 152 10.10 -5.36 -9.89
C VAL A 152 9.08 -5.87 -8.88
N PRO A 153 7.78 -5.83 -9.19
CA PRO A 153 6.74 -6.39 -8.34
C PRO A 153 6.95 -7.89 -8.12
N SER A 154 6.59 -8.37 -6.93
CA SER A 154 6.52 -9.78 -6.61
C SER A 154 5.12 -10.09 -6.07
N SER A 155 4.45 -11.05 -6.70
CA SER A 155 3.10 -11.45 -6.30
C SER A 155 3.09 -12.81 -5.64
N THR A 156 2.22 -12.98 -4.67
CA THR A 156 2.04 -14.24 -3.94
C THR A 156 0.60 -14.38 -3.48
N VAL A 157 0.20 -15.62 -3.29
CA VAL A 157 -1.03 -15.99 -2.56
C VAL A 157 -0.62 -16.81 -1.35
N ASN A 158 -1.00 -16.34 -0.17
CA ASN A 158 -0.69 -17.02 1.09
C ASN A 158 -1.65 -16.54 2.19
N MET A 159 -1.56 -17.16 3.37
CA MET A 159 -2.18 -16.59 4.56
C MET A 159 -1.62 -15.20 4.83
N LEU A 160 -2.48 -14.30 5.23
CA LEU A 160 -2.09 -12.91 5.55
C LEU A 160 -0.94 -12.85 6.56
N GLY A 161 -0.98 -13.70 7.60
CA GLY A 161 0.11 -13.81 8.57
C GLY A 161 1.45 -14.15 7.94
N GLY A 162 1.48 -15.09 6.97
CA GLY A 162 2.68 -15.44 6.24
C GLY A 162 3.22 -14.28 5.39
N ILE A 163 2.35 -13.55 4.72
CA ILE A 163 2.74 -12.37 3.92
C ILE A 163 3.34 -11.28 4.81
N LEU A 164 2.75 -11.03 5.96
CA LEU A 164 3.22 -9.99 6.89
C LEU A 164 4.53 -10.34 7.60
N THR A 165 4.99 -11.60 7.54
CA THR A 165 6.35 -11.94 8.02
C THR A 165 7.44 -11.33 7.16
N VAL A 166 7.18 -11.00 5.88
CA VAL A 166 8.19 -10.44 4.96
C VAL A 166 8.67 -9.07 5.43
N PRO A 167 7.81 -8.06 5.67
CA PRO A 167 8.27 -6.79 6.23
C PRO A 167 8.87 -6.92 7.63
N MET A 168 8.39 -7.87 8.44
CA MET A 168 8.99 -8.13 9.76
C MET A 168 10.42 -8.66 9.64
N ALA A 169 10.67 -9.58 8.72
CA ALA A 169 12.00 -10.14 8.51
C ALA A 169 12.99 -9.11 7.92
N GLU A 170 12.51 -8.24 7.06
CA GLU A 170 13.33 -7.23 6.39
C GLU A 170 13.68 -6.05 7.32
N TYR A 171 12.72 -5.57 8.11
CA TYR A 171 12.84 -4.33 8.88
C TYR A 171 12.64 -4.47 10.39
N GLY A 172 12.22 -5.63 10.87
CA GLY A 172 11.88 -5.82 12.30
C GLY A 172 13.07 -5.73 13.26
N TYR A 173 14.31 -5.77 12.75
CA TYR A 173 15.52 -5.53 13.54
C TYR A 173 15.90 -4.06 13.64
N GLU A 174 15.39 -3.21 12.76
CA GLU A 174 15.72 -1.79 12.70
C GLU A 174 14.72 -0.93 13.46
N THR A 175 13.47 -1.37 13.51
CA THR A 175 12.39 -0.68 14.23
C THR A 175 11.36 -1.67 14.72
N ASP A 176 10.82 -1.42 15.92
CA ASP A 176 9.69 -2.14 16.50
C ASP A 176 8.33 -1.60 16.04
N LYS A 177 8.34 -0.52 15.25
CA LYS A 177 7.16 0.17 14.76
C LYS A 177 7.19 0.28 13.25
N LEU A 178 6.01 0.35 12.68
CA LEU A 178 5.81 0.60 11.26
C LEU A 178 4.79 1.72 11.07
N MET A 179 4.94 2.47 10.00
CA MET A 179 3.92 3.40 9.55
C MET A 179 2.95 2.64 8.65
N TYR A 180 1.73 2.49 9.14
CA TYR A 180 0.67 1.77 8.47
C TYR A 180 -0.30 2.74 7.82
N PHE A 181 -0.40 2.65 6.50
CA PHE A 181 -1.38 3.38 5.70
C PHE A 181 -2.47 2.40 5.29
N ASN A 182 -3.71 2.73 5.55
CA ASN A 182 -4.84 1.91 5.13
C ASN A 182 -5.83 2.75 4.33
N SER A 183 -6.16 2.27 3.15
CA SER A 183 -7.24 2.80 2.33
C SER A 183 -8.00 1.63 1.73
N ASP A 184 -9.31 1.62 1.90
CA ASP A 184 -10.15 0.66 1.23
C ASP A 184 -10.58 1.24 -0.13
N PHE A 185 -10.45 0.43 -1.14
CA PHE A 185 -10.93 0.72 -2.49
C PHE A 185 -12.19 -0.10 -2.70
N ILE A 186 -13.28 0.55 -3.04
CA ILE A 186 -14.60 -0.06 -3.12
C ILE A 186 -15.06 -0.01 -4.56
N MET A 187 -15.24 -1.16 -5.15
CA MET A 187 -15.72 -1.30 -6.52
C MET A 187 -17.20 -1.69 -6.58
N ASP A 188 -17.60 -2.60 -5.71
CA ASP A 188 -18.99 -3.04 -5.46
C ASP A 188 -19.21 -3.14 -3.95
N GLU A 189 -20.45 -3.37 -3.50
CA GLU A 189 -20.81 -3.35 -2.07
C GLU A 189 -19.94 -4.27 -1.19
N ASN A 190 -19.35 -5.34 -1.77
CA ASN A 190 -18.59 -6.35 -1.05
C ASN A 190 -17.12 -6.50 -1.52
N ALA A 191 -16.70 -5.76 -2.55
CA ALA A 191 -15.36 -5.89 -3.12
C ALA A 191 -14.48 -4.74 -2.63
N ALA A 192 -13.67 -5.01 -1.63
CA ALA A 192 -12.71 -4.07 -1.09
C ALA A 192 -11.30 -4.66 -1.11
N PHE A 193 -10.30 -3.80 -1.30
CA PHE A 193 -8.90 -4.17 -1.14
C PHE A 193 -8.16 -3.13 -0.32
N ARG A 194 -6.99 -3.49 0.17
CA ARG A 194 -6.20 -2.63 1.06
C ARG A 194 -4.81 -2.38 0.50
N LEU A 195 -4.37 -1.15 0.65
CA LEU A 195 -2.99 -0.77 0.42
C LEU A 195 -2.32 -0.59 1.79
N ALA A 196 -1.29 -1.38 2.06
CA ALA A 196 -0.46 -1.26 3.25
C ALA A 196 0.96 -0.84 2.85
N PHE A 197 1.53 0.06 3.61
CA PHE A 197 2.84 0.61 3.38
C PHE A 197 3.67 0.53 4.66
N ASN A 198 4.90 0.05 4.55
CA ASN A 198 5.89 0.11 5.62
C ASN A 198 7.10 0.88 5.10
N ALA A 199 7.42 2.01 5.71
CA ALA A 199 8.70 2.68 5.51
C ALA A 199 9.57 2.46 6.74
N SER A 200 10.76 1.91 6.57
CA SER A 200 11.80 1.95 7.59
C SER A 200 12.38 3.36 7.57
N GLY A 201 12.37 4.00 8.71
CA GLY A 201 12.68 5.40 8.90
C GLY A 201 13.77 5.95 8.00
N TYR A 202 13.54 7.14 7.51
CA TYR A 202 14.55 8.14 7.15
C TYR A 202 13.82 9.43 6.73
N GLU A 203 14.53 10.52 6.75
CA GLU A 203 14.19 11.90 6.39
C GLU A 203 13.05 12.03 5.34
N VAL A 204 11.79 11.81 5.74
CA VAL A 204 10.66 11.87 4.82
C VAL A 204 10.34 13.31 4.42
N PHE A 205 10.92 14.30 5.11
CA PHE A 205 10.68 15.70 4.82
C PHE A 205 11.95 16.54 5.05
N LYS A 206 12.63 16.90 4.00
CA LYS A 206 13.58 18.02 3.96
C LYS A 206 12.92 19.26 3.43
#